data_6d8e1d72966bab657b932ca22d4cbb1a
#
_entry.id   6d8e1d72966bab657b932ca22d4cbb1a
#
_cell.length_a   1.000
_cell.length_b   1.000
_cell.length_c   1.000
_cell.angle_alpha   90.00
_cell.angle_beta   90.00
_cell.angle_gamma   90.00
#
_symmetry.space_group_name_H-M   'P 1'
#
loop_
_entity.id
_entity.type
_entity.pdbx_description
1 polymer ?
#
loop_
_entity_poly.entity_id
_entity_poly.type
_entity_poly.pdbx_seq_one_letter_code
_entity_poly.pdbx_strand_id
1 'polypeptide(L)'
;MCECKIDRRKLGSLLVCAGSFSLLPGVARAGTVTALAITCIDYRLVDADMRFLDGKHLDHDYDQVSLAGASLAGVSDKFPTSNAAFWDHINISKQLHHIKEVIVLDHRDCGAFKVAFGSDYKGHGAAETAQHKAVMEQVKAKLATTHPDLSSQFYLMALNGKAERVL
;
A
#
# COMPACT_ATOMS: atom_id res chain seq x y z
N MET A 1 -34.29 -38.63 2.66
CA MET A 1 -34.80 -37.27 2.88
C MET A 1 -35.33 -37.18 4.28
N CYS A 2 -34.55 -36.61 5.21
CA CYS A 2 -34.96 -36.36 6.59
C CYS A 2 -35.30 -34.88 6.73
N GLU A 3 -36.62 -34.58 6.77
CA GLU A 3 -37.07 -33.24 7.12
C GLU A 3 -36.93 -32.99 8.60
N CYS A 4 -36.04 -32.07 8.96
CA CYS A 4 -35.90 -31.58 10.33
C CYS A 4 -36.93 -30.46 10.55
N LYS A 5 -38.11 -30.80 11.10
CA LYS A 5 -39.12 -29.81 11.52
C LYS A 5 -38.66 -29.21 12.87
N ILE A 6 -38.20 -27.95 12.82
CA ILE A 6 -37.99 -27.18 14.04
C ILE A 6 -39.32 -26.69 14.59
N ASP A 7 -39.70 -27.26 15.74
CA ASP A 7 -40.94 -26.88 16.44
C ASP A 7 -40.75 -25.53 17.16
N ARG A 8 -41.45 -24.52 16.65
CA ARG A 8 -41.40 -23.13 17.15
C ARG A 8 -41.98 -22.93 18.56
N ARG A 9 -42.50 -23.97 19.20
CA ARG A 9 -43.11 -23.87 20.54
C ARG A 9 -42.19 -24.16 21.70
N LYS A 10 -40.93 -24.51 21.47
CA LYS A 10 -39.92 -24.79 22.55
C LYS A 10 -38.91 -23.67 22.75
N LEU A 11 -39.11 -22.47 22.18
CA LEU A 11 -38.22 -21.35 22.34
C LEU A 11 -38.56 -20.39 23.50
N GLY A 12 -39.33 -20.88 24.48
CA GLY A 12 -39.86 -20.05 25.55
C GLY A 12 -39.37 -20.41 26.96
N SER A 13 -38.13 -20.77 27.16
CA SER A 13 -37.57 -20.88 28.53
C SER A 13 -36.03 -20.96 28.48
N LEU A 14 -35.36 -19.95 28.04
CA LEU A 14 -33.97 -19.70 28.40
C LEU A 14 -33.94 -18.46 29.29
N LEU A 15 -33.79 -18.71 30.60
CA LEU A 15 -33.54 -17.68 31.59
C LEU A 15 -32.41 -16.78 31.12
N VAL A 16 -32.72 -15.51 31.01
CA VAL A 16 -31.75 -14.43 30.88
C VAL A 16 -30.93 -14.36 32.17
N CYS A 17 -29.78 -14.99 32.20
CA CYS A 17 -28.72 -14.56 33.09
C CYS A 17 -28.23 -13.19 32.57
N ALA A 18 -28.79 -12.13 33.16
CA ALA A 18 -28.30 -10.76 32.94
C ALA A 18 -26.91 -10.63 33.60
N GLY A 19 -25.90 -11.19 32.94
CA GLY A 19 -24.53 -10.74 33.09
C GLY A 19 -24.40 -9.42 32.35
N SER A 20 -24.30 -8.33 33.09
CA SER A 20 -23.95 -7.02 32.54
C SER A 20 -22.55 -7.13 31.93
N PHE A 21 -22.48 -7.54 30.67
CA PHE A 21 -21.28 -7.41 29.88
C PHE A 21 -21.17 -5.90 29.54
N SER A 22 -20.46 -5.17 30.40
CA SER A 22 -20.03 -3.83 30.07
C SER A 22 -19.13 -3.94 28.84
N LEU A 23 -19.74 -3.75 27.66
CA LEU A 23 -19.02 -3.45 26.44
C LEU A 23 -18.40 -2.06 26.62
N LEU A 24 -17.28 -2.01 27.37
CA LEU A 24 -16.39 -0.90 27.21
C LEU A 24 -16.00 -0.87 25.74
N PRO A 25 -16.22 0.21 25.01
CA PRO A 25 -15.68 0.34 23.67
C PRO A 25 -14.16 0.17 23.84
N GLY A 26 -13.66 -1.02 23.51
CA GLY A 26 -12.23 -1.23 23.38
C GLY A 26 -11.76 -0.25 22.34
N VAL A 27 -11.06 0.80 22.74
CA VAL A 27 -10.35 1.66 21.80
C VAL A 27 -9.41 0.73 21.08
N ALA A 28 -9.74 0.38 19.83
CA ALA A 28 -8.84 -0.38 18.98
C ALA A 28 -7.55 0.46 18.90
N ARG A 29 -6.54 0.03 19.65
CA ARG A 29 -5.25 0.67 19.63
C ARG A 29 -4.57 0.21 18.35
N ALA A 30 -4.53 1.06 17.36
CA ALA A 30 -3.72 0.82 16.17
C ALA A 30 -2.27 0.56 16.65
N GLY A 31 -1.68 -0.56 16.19
CA GLY A 31 -0.26 -0.85 16.44
C GLY A 31 0.63 0.20 15.77
N THR A 32 1.89 0.25 16.15
CA THR A 32 2.90 1.01 15.40
C THR A 32 3.49 0.09 14.33
N VAL A 33 3.79 0.64 13.15
CA VAL A 33 4.56 -0.05 12.11
C VAL A 33 5.69 0.85 11.61
N THR A 34 6.73 0.23 11.08
CA THR A 34 7.94 0.95 10.66
C THR A 34 7.71 1.78 9.40
N ALA A 35 7.00 1.23 8.41
CA ALA A 35 6.92 1.83 7.08
C ALA A 35 5.51 1.84 6.49
N LEU A 36 5.30 2.71 5.50
CA LEU A 36 4.27 2.57 4.48
C LEU A 36 4.92 2.14 3.16
N ALA A 37 4.54 0.99 2.63
CA ALA A 37 4.92 0.53 1.30
C ALA A 37 3.88 0.99 0.27
N ILE A 38 4.33 1.65 -0.79
CA ILE A 38 3.51 2.08 -1.92
C ILE A 38 3.97 1.32 -3.15
N THR A 39 3.12 0.43 -3.67
CA THR A 39 3.42 -0.46 -4.79
C THR A 39 2.53 -0.17 -5.99
N CYS A 40 2.83 -0.78 -7.15
CA CYS A 40 1.91 -0.74 -8.29
C CYS A 40 0.79 -1.78 -8.13
N ILE A 41 -0.36 -1.52 -8.77
CA ILE A 41 -1.48 -2.48 -8.83
C ILE A 41 -1.21 -3.68 -9.75
N ASP A 42 -0.04 -3.78 -10.37
CA ASP A 42 0.26 -4.81 -11.37
C ASP A 42 0.28 -6.21 -10.75
N TYR A 43 -0.68 -7.02 -11.17
CA TYR A 43 -0.87 -8.38 -10.65
C TYR A 43 0.35 -9.30 -10.78
N ARG A 44 1.26 -9.00 -11.73
CA ARG A 44 2.46 -9.80 -11.99
C ARG A 44 3.47 -9.74 -10.85
N LEU A 45 3.37 -8.72 -9.98
CA LEU A 45 4.39 -8.40 -8.98
C LEU A 45 3.92 -8.54 -7.53
N VAL A 46 2.64 -8.85 -7.29
CA VAL A 46 2.07 -8.94 -5.93
C VAL A 46 2.94 -9.77 -4.98
N ASP A 47 3.29 -10.99 -5.38
CA ASP A 47 4.13 -11.87 -4.56
C ASP A 47 5.59 -11.40 -4.49
N ALA A 48 6.09 -10.72 -5.53
CA ALA A 48 7.45 -10.20 -5.56
C ALA A 48 7.61 -8.99 -4.64
N ASP A 49 6.60 -8.11 -4.61
CA ASP A 49 6.56 -6.96 -3.70
C ASP A 49 6.58 -7.43 -2.25
N MET A 50 5.75 -8.40 -1.89
CA MET A 50 5.73 -8.96 -0.53
C MET A 50 7.08 -9.57 -0.14
N ARG A 51 7.64 -10.43 -1.00
CA ARG A 51 8.96 -11.04 -0.73
C ARG A 51 10.08 -10.01 -0.61
N PHE A 52 10.00 -8.91 -1.38
CA PHE A 52 10.97 -7.83 -1.28
C PHE A 52 10.88 -7.13 0.08
N LEU A 53 9.67 -6.82 0.55
CA LEU A 53 9.44 -6.15 1.84
C LEU A 53 9.84 -7.06 3.02
N ASP A 54 9.51 -8.35 2.96
CA ASP A 54 9.95 -9.34 3.96
C ASP A 54 11.48 -9.44 3.99
N GLY A 55 12.13 -9.44 2.82
CA GLY A 55 13.60 -9.42 2.70
C GLY A 55 14.25 -8.16 3.27
N LYS A 56 13.49 -7.09 3.49
CA LYS A 56 13.91 -5.88 4.20
C LYS A 56 13.67 -5.93 5.72
N HIS A 57 13.29 -7.09 6.24
CA HIS A 57 12.93 -7.28 7.66
C HIS A 57 11.71 -6.47 8.09
N LEU A 58 10.74 -6.29 7.18
CA LEU A 58 9.49 -5.59 7.44
C LEU A 58 8.30 -6.57 7.56
N ASP A 59 8.55 -7.87 7.79
CA ASP A 59 7.47 -8.86 7.96
C ASP A 59 6.49 -8.42 9.04
N HIS A 60 5.23 -8.21 8.65
CA HIS A 60 4.17 -7.67 9.52
C HIS A 60 4.45 -6.28 10.14
N ASP A 61 5.38 -5.50 9.59
CA ASP A 61 5.80 -4.21 10.14
C ASP A 61 5.69 -3.06 9.13
N TYR A 62 4.70 -3.13 8.24
CA TYR A 62 4.40 -2.06 7.29
C TYR A 62 2.91 -1.99 6.95
N ASP A 63 2.44 -0.77 6.67
CA ASP A 63 1.19 -0.55 5.95
C ASP A 63 1.43 -0.69 4.46
N GLN A 64 0.41 -1.05 3.69
CA GLN A 64 0.52 -1.15 2.23
C GLN A 64 -0.61 -0.45 1.51
N VAL A 65 -0.26 0.25 0.44
CA VAL A 65 -1.19 0.76 -0.57
C VAL A 65 -0.67 0.46 -1.97
N SER A 66 -1.57 -0.01 -2.85
CA SER A 66 -1.24 -0.26 -4.26
C SER A 66 -1.98 0.73 -5.14
N LEU A 67 -1.22 1.53 -5.91
CA LEU A 67 -1.74 2.54 -6.82
C LEU A 67 -1.10 2.37 -8.21
N ALA A 68 -1.87 2.64 -9.27
CA ALA A 68 -1.35 2.50 -10.64
C ALA A 68 -0.10 3.36 -10.85
N GLY A 69 1.03 2.70 -11.13
CA GLY A 69 2.34 3.33 -11.33
C GLY A 69 3.07 3.76 -10.05
N ALA A 70 2.61 3.32 -8.87
CA ALA A 70 3.22 3.63 -7.57
C ALA A 70 3.68 5.10 -7.43
N SER A 71 4.96 5.44 -7.68
CA SER A 71 5.48 6.82 -7.59
C SER A 71 4.70 7.80 -8.49
N LEU A 72 4.29 7.36 -9.67
CA LEU A 72 3.55 8.17 -10.63
C LEU A 72 2.23 8.69 -10.05
N ALA A 73 1.55 7.88 -9.22
CA ALA A 73 0.32 8.28 -8.54
C ALA A 73 0.54 9.53 -7.67
N GLY A 74 1.72 9.67 -7.05
CA GLY A 74 2.02 10.80 -6.16
C GLY A 74 2.18 12.16 -6.85
N VAL A 75 2.35 12.20 -8.18
CA VAL A 75 2.67 13.45 -8.90
C VAL A 75 1.93 13.66 -10.22
N SER A 76 1.25 12.64 -10.75
CA SER A 76 0.62 12.73 -12.06
C SER A 76 -0.74 13.42 -12.03
N ASP A 77 -0.92 14.43 -12.87
CA ASP A 77 -2.20 15.09 -13.09
C ASP A 77 -3.19 14.20 -13.88
N LYS A 78 -2.69 13.16 -14.56
CA LYS A 78 -3.53 12.20 -15.28
C LYS A 78 -4.32 11.28 -14.36
N PHE A 79 -3.87 11.14 -13.12
CA PHE A 79 -4.50 10.28 -12.10
C PHE A 79 -4.83 11.09 -10.83
N PRO A 80 -5.68 12.12 -10.89
CA PRO A 80 -5.89 13.06 -9.78
C PRO A 80 -6.45 12.38 -8.52
N THR A 81 -7.33 11.39 -8.67
CA THR A 81 -7.86 10.62 -7.54
C THR A 81 -6.77 9.76 -6.89
N SER A 82 -5.91 9.13 -7.69
CA SER A 82 -4.77 8.37 -7.17
C SER A 82 -3.75 9.30 -6.49
N ASN A 83 -3.59 10.53 -7.00
CA ASN A 83 -2.72 11.51 -6.38
C ASN A 83 -3.22 11.91 -4.99
N ALA A 84 -4.51 12.19 -4.85
CA ALA A 84 -5.12 12.44 -3.54
C ALA A 84 -4.93 11.23 -2.60
N ALA A 85 -5.26 10.02 -3.07
CA ALA A 85 -5.13 8.80 -2.29
C ALA A 85 -3.68 8.53 -1.84
N PHE A 86 -2.68 8.78 -2.70
CA PHE A 86 -1.26 8.62 -2.35
C PHE A 86 -0.89 9.42 -1.09
N TRP A 87 -1.26 10.70 -1.05
CA TRP A 87 -0.93 11.58 0.06
C TRP A 87 -1.81 11.33 1.29
N ASP A 88 -3.09 11.02 1.10
CA ASP A 88 -4.01 10.67 2.18
C ASP A 88 -3.55 9.42 2.94
N HIS A 89 -3.07 8.38 2.24
CA HIS A 89 -2.58 7.17 2.90
C HIS A 89 -1.30 7.40 3.69
N ILE A 90 -0.39 8.28 3.22
CA ILE A 90 0.79 8.68 4.00
C ILE A 90 0.34 9.39 5.30
N ASN A 91 -0.61 10.33 5.19
CA ASN A 91 -1.13 11.06 6.35
C ASN A 91 -1.78 10.12 7.37
N ILE A 92 -2.64 9.21 6.90
CA ILE A 92 -3.37 8.27 7.76
C ILE A 92 -2.40 7.29 8.44
N SER A 93 -1.49 6.69 7.68
CA SER A 93 -0.49 5.76 8.21
C SER A 93 0.42 6.42 9.26
N LYS A 94 0.85 7.65 8.98
CA LYS A 94 1.61 8.45 9.95
C LYS A 94 0.80 8.74 11.22
N GLN A 95 -0.47 9.10 11.07
CA GLN A 95 -1.33 9.46 12.20
C GLN A 95 -1.70 8.25 13.07
N LEU A 96 -2.05 7.12 12.45
CA LEU A 96 -2.56 5.95 13.17
C LEU A 96 -1.44 5.00 13.60
N HIS A 97 -0.45 4.77 12.75
CA HIS A 97 0.56 3.75 12.97
C HIS A 97 1.97 4.32 13.21
N HIS A 98 2.12 5.65 13.18
CA HIS A 98 3.37 6.35 13.53
C HIS A 98 4.58 5.91 12.68
N ILE A 99 4.36 5.64 11.40
CA ILE A 99 5.42 5.25 10.45
C ILE A 99 6.60 6.21 10.50
N LYS A 100 7.78 5.70 10.17
CA LYS A 100 9.03 6.47 10.08
C LYS A 100 9.59 6.53 8.66
N GLU A 101 9.07 5.69 7.77
CA GLU A 101 9.59 5.55 6.43
C GLU A 101 8.47 5.35 5.40
N VAL A 102 8.68 5.89 4.19
CA VAL A 102 7.87 5.59 3.00
C VAL A 102 8.75 4.84 2.01
N ILE A 103 8.33 3.65 1.61
CA ILE A 103 9.00 2.84 0.60
C ILE A 103 8.16 2.82 -0.65
N VAL A 104 8.69 3.33 -1.76
CA VAL A 104 7.99 3.36 -3.05
C VAL A 104 8.62 2.35 -3.98
N LEU A 105 7.79 1.45 -4.52
CA LEU A 105 8.20 0.34 -5.37
C LEU A 105 7.56 0.48 -6.75
N ASP A 106 8.28 1.08 -7.68
CA ASP A 106 7.92 1.08 -9.10
C ASP A 106 8.38 -0.23 -9.75
N HIS A 107 7.91 -0.49 -10.94
CA HIS A 107 8.36 -1.67 -11.69
C HIS A 107 8.55 -1.37 -13.19
N ARG A 108 9.38 -2.18 -13.83
CA ARG A 108 9.60 -2.11 -15.27
C ARG A 108 8.38 -2.57 -16.06
N ASP A 109 8.24 -2.07 -17.28
CA ASP A 109 7.11 -2.37 -18.17
C ASP A 109 5.76 -1.99 -17.54
N CYS A 110 5.73 -0.83 -16.85
CA CYS A 110 4.55 -0.36 -16.15
C CYS A 110 3.54 0.27 -17.11
N GLY A 111 2.32 -0.31 -17.15
CA GLY A 111 1.24 0.17 -17.99
C GLY A 111 0.80 1.60 -17.66
N ALA A 112 0.85 2.01 -16.39
CA ALA A 112 0.48 3.37 -15.98
C ALA A 112 1.49 4.42 -16.52
N PHE A 113 2.78 4.12 -16.50
CA PHE A 113 3.81 4.97 -17.11
C PHE A 113 3.61 5.07 -18.63
N LYS A 114 3.28 3.97 -19.29
CA LYS A 114 2.94 4.00 -20.72
C LYS A 114 1.73 4.88 -21.03
N VAL A 115 0.68 4.80 -20.23
CA VAL A 115 -0.50 5.67 -20.36
C VAL A 115 -0.16 7.13 -20.11
N ALA A 116 0.68 7.42 -19.12
CA ALA A 116 1.02 8.79 -18.76
C ALA A 116 1.94 9.47 -19.77
N PHE A 117 2.95 8.78 -20.28
CA PHE A 117 4.00 9.34 -21.11
C PHE A 117 3.93 8.96 -22.57
N GLY A 118 3.04 8.03 -22.95
CA GLY A 118 2.88 7.57 -24.33
C GLY A 118 4.07 6.74 -24.86
N SER A 119 4.97 6.32 -23.98
CA SER A 119 6.21 5.61 -24.34
C SER A 119 6.13 4.13 -23.99
N ASP A 120 6.53 3.29 -24.94
CA ASP A 120 6.78 1.88 -24.70
C ASP A 120 8.30 1.70 -24.51
N TYR A 121 8.72 1.43 -23.28
CA TYR A 121 10.14 1.28 -22.94
C TYR A 121 10.71 -0.12 -23.23
N LYS A 122 9.95 -0.95 -23.94
CA LYS A 122 10.36 -2.33 -24.26
C LYS A 122 11.72 -2.34 -24.95
N GLY A 123 12.72 -2.90 -24.30
CA GLY A 123 14.10 -2.91 -24.78
C GLY A 123 14.92 -1.63 -24.52
N HIS A 124 14.34 -0.61 -23.87
CA HIS A 124 15.00 0.67 -23.58
C HIS A 124 15.20 0.90 -22.07
N GLY A 125 15.80 -0.06 -21.37
CA GLY A 125 15.92 -0.06 -19.92
C GLY A 125 16.54 1.18 -19.29
N ALA A 126 17.53 1.81 -19.96
CA ALA A 126 18.14 3.06 -19.46
C ALA A 126 17.17 4.24 -19.51
N ALA A 127 16.41 4.37 -20.60
CA ALA A 127 15.40 5.44 -20.74
C ALA A 127 14.24 5.25 -19.76
N GLU A 128 13.80 4.00 -19.57
CA GLU A 128 12.79 3.64 -18.57
C GLU A 128 13.25 4.01 -17.15
N THR A 129 14.49 3.60 -16.78
CA THR A 129 15.06 3.96 -15.47
C THR A 129 15.11 5.47 -15.27
N ALA A 130 15.53 6.21 -16.28
CA ALA A 130 15.58 7.69 -16.22
C ALA A 130 14.20 8.31 -16.01
N GLN A 131 13.16 7.78 -16.68
CA GLN A 131 11.79 8.25 -16.53
C GLN A 131 11.24 7.97 -15.14
N HIS A 132 11.40 6.75 -14.63
CA HIS A 132 11.01 6.40 -13.25
C HIS A 132 11.74 7.27 -12.23
N LYS A 133 13.05 7.42 -12.39
CA LYS A 133 13.86 8.26 -11.50
C LYS A 133 13.37 9.69 -11.45
N ALA A 134 13.05 10.30 -12.59
CA ALA A 134 12.54 11.67 -12.65
C ALA A 134 11.21 11.84 -11.91
N VAL A 135 10.32 10.83 -11.96
CA VAL A 135 9.07 10.81 -11.21
C VAL A 135 9.33 10.63 -9.71
N MET A 136 10.19 9.69 -9.34
CA MET A 136 10.57 9.45 -7.94
C MET A 136 11.21 10.68 -7.29
N GLU A 137 12.04 11.42 -8.02
CA GLU A 137 12.64 12.68 -7.55
C GLU A 137 11.58 13.73 -7.19
N GLN A 138 10.51 13.84 -7.98
CA GLN A 138 9.39 14.74 -7.69
C GLN A 138 8.64 14.31 -6.42
N VAL A 139 8.35 13.01 -6.26
CA VAL A 139 7.72 12.47 -5.03
C VAL A 139 8.60 12.75 -3.83
N LYS A 140 9.91 12.46 -3.93
CA LYS A 140 10.89 12.68 -2.86
C LYS A 140 10.95 14.14 -2.43
N ALA A 141 10.98 15.07 -3.39
CA ALA A 141 10.98 16.50 -3.11
C ALA A 141 9.71 16.94 -2.39
N LYS A 142 8.55 16.44 -2.81
CA LYS A 142 7.27 16.74 -2.16
C LYS A 142 7.20 16.13 -0.75
N LEU A 143 7.65 14.88 -0.56
CA LEU A 143 7.76 14.26 0.76
C LEU A 143 8.64 15.08 1.71
N ALA A 144 9.83 15.49 1.26
CA ALA A 144 10.74 16.30 2.07
C ALA A 144 10.12 17.61 2.54
N THR A 145 9.19 18.18 1.76
CA THR A 145 8.50 19.42 2.10
C THR A 145 7.31 19.20 3.00
N THR A 146 6.49 18.15 2.73
CA THR A 146 5.23 17.93 3.43
C THR A 146 5.37 17.05 4.67
N HIS A 147 6.39 16.16 4.68
CA HIS A 147 6.66 15.19 5.74
C HIS A 147 8.17 15.11 6.03
N PRO A 148 8.80 16.18 6.50
CA PRO A 148 10.26 16.24 6.68
C PRO A 148 10.80 15.28 7.74
N ASP A 149 9.92 14.71 8.56
CA ASP A 149 10.22 13.73 9.61
C ASP A 149 10.16 12.27 9.11
N LEU A 150 9.73 12.02 7.85
CA LEU A 150 9.73 10.70 7.24
C LEU A 150 10.97 10.49 6.37
N SER A 151 11.64 9.36 6.55
CA SER A 151 12.62 8.88 5.57
C SER A 151 11.92 8.29 4.35
N SER A 152 12.63 8.18 3.23
CA SER A 152 12.07 7.56 2.03
C SER A 152 13.09 6.75 1.25
N GLN A 153 12.64 5.64 0.68
CA GLN A 153 13.41 4.79 -0.23
C GLN A 153 12.61 4.53 -1.50
N PHE A 154 13.30 4.54 -2.63
CA PHE A 154 12.66 4.34 -3.94
C PHE A 154 13.37 3.23 -4.69
N TYR A 155 12.59 2.30 -5.19
CA TYR A 155 13.07 1.11 -5.89
C TYR A 155 12.38 0.95 -7.25
N LEU A 156 13.10 0.35 -8.18
CA LEU A 156 12.57 -0.09 -9.47
C LEU A 156 12.71 -1.62 -9.56
N MET A 157 11.60 -2.32 -9.61
CA MET A 157 11.55 -3.78 -9.66
C MET A 157 11.46 -4.28 -11.10
N ALA A 158 12.31 -5.23 -11.45
CA ALA A 158 12.19 -5.98 -12.70
C ALA A 158 11.07 -7.02 -12.60
N LEU A 159 10.51 -7.45 -13.75
CA LEU A 159 9.42 -8.44 -13.79
C LEU A 159 9.78 -9.81 -13.18
N ASN A 160 11.06 -10.08 -12.97
CA ASN A 160 11.53 -11.28 -12.27
C ASN A 160 11.61 -11.10 -10.74
N GLY A 161 11.14 -9.98 -10.21
CA GLY A 161 11.12 -9.67 -8.79
C GLY A 161 12.41 -9.09 -8.21
N LYS A 162 13.45 -8.90 -9.03
CA LYS A 162 14.68 -8.24 -8.57
C LYS A 162 14.48 -6.72 -8.54
N ALA A 163 14.60 -6.11 -7.37
CA ALA A 163 14.51 -4.67 -7.20
C ALA A 163 15.90 -4.04 -7.07
N GLU A 164 16.08 -2.86 -7.68
CA GLU A 164 17.24 -2.01 -7.53
C GLU A 164 16.86 -0.70 -6.83
N ARG A 165 17.69 -0.21 -5.94
CA ARG A 165 17.47 1.09 -5.31
C ARG A 165 17.84 2.19 -6.32
N VAL A 166 16.92 3.16 -6.50
CA VAL A 166 17.09 4.29 -7.43
C VAL A 166 17.47 5.57 -6.70
N LEU A 167 16.86 5.78 -5.51
CA LEU A 167 17.09 6.96 -4.66
C LEU A 167 17.20 6.58 -3.17
#